data_42d5c0ee708d45540828aa6fe96d4ced
#
_entry.id   42d5c0ee708d45540828aa6fe96d4ced
#
_cell.length_a   1.000
_cell.length_b   1.000
_cell.length_c   1.000
_cell.angle_alpha   90.00
_cell.angle_beta   90.00
_cell.angle_gamma   90.00
#
_symmetry.space_group_name_H-M   'P 1'
#
loop_
_entity.id
_entity.type
_entity.pdbx_description
1 polymer ?
#
loop_
_entity_poly.entity_id
_entity_poly.type
_entity_poly.pdbx_seq_one_letter_code
_entity_poly.pdbx_strand_id
1 'polypeptide(L)'
;MTQRSDEFKVKIEGHLKITEYENIEDVGDESKACRVHVDKRNAVHEENASILIARAIANRENGSIFTMHFGTGGATVDPLGNILFATPNTTGAADLNTPVYFEVVDDNQAAPAGNQMAVRHINGTLFSDVEIRAVIDKNEPFGQAAFDNVGGVNLNTSLFVFDEIGLKTEDDLLVTHVVFTPVEKSANRIFEIVYVLRIRIAT
;
A
#
# COMPACT_ATOMS: atom_id res chain seq x y z
N MET A 1 -22.95 -40.02 -15.96
CA MET A 1 -21.66 -39.31 -15.96
C MET A 1 -21.84 -38.05 -15.13
N THR A 2 -21.33 -38.08 -13.91
CA THR A 2 -21.34 -36.90 -13.02
C THR A 2 -20.22 -36.01 -13.48
N GLN A 3 -20.56 -34.88 -14.04
CA GLN A 3 -19.60 -33.80 -14.34
C GLN A 3 -19.02 -33.32 -12.99
N ARG A 4 -17.76 -33.65 -12.70
CA ARG A 4 -17.02 -33.01 -11.63
C ARG A 4 -16.78 -31.57 -12.11
N SER A 5 -17.46 -30.62 -11.51
CA SER A 5 -17.06 -29.22 -11.65
C SER A 5 -15.83 -29.03 -10.78
N ASP A 6 -14.65 -28.97 -11.39
CA ASP A 6 -13.44 -28.56 -10.70
C ASP A 6 -13.51 -27.03 -10.50
N GLU A 7 -14.27 -26.60 -9.50
CA GLU A 7 -14.28 -25.21 -9.07
C GLU A 7 -13.01 -24.95 -8.24
N PHE A 8 -12.12 -24.13 -8.75
CA PHE A 8 -11.05 -23.56 -7.93
C PHE A 8 -11.39 -22.10 -7.61
N LYS A 9 -11.06 -21.69 -6.41
CA LYS A 9 -11.26 -20.31 -5.95
C LYS A 9 -9.92 -19.59 -5.89
N VAL A 10 -9.87 -18.38 -6.46
CA VAL A 10 -8.73 -17.47 -6.25
C VAL A 10 -9.03 -16.63 -5.02
N LYS A 11 -8.11 -16.60 -4.07
CA LYS A 11 -8.15 -15.73 -2.90
C LYS A 11 -6.95 -14.80 -2.92
N ILE A 12 -7.20 -13.50 -2.73
CA ILE A 12 -6.15 -12.51 -2.59
C ILE A 12 -6.17 -12.03 -1.14
N GLU A 13 -5.00 -12.06 -0.51
CA GLU A 13 -4.79 -11.57 0.85
C GLU A 13 -3.70 -10.50 0.80
N GLY A 14 -3.92 -9.37 1.43
CA GLY A 14 -2.94 -8.32 1.52
C GLY A 14 -2.35 -8.18 2.91
N HIS A 15 -1.09 -7.76 2.97
CA HIS A 15 -0.38 -7.44 4.20
C HIS A 15 0.48 -6.21 3.98
N LEU A 16 0.32 -5.23 4.87
CA LEU A 16 1.05 -3.96 4.86
C LEU A 16 2.00 -3.91 6.04
N LYS A 17 3.26 -3.54 5.78
CA LYS A 17 4.26 -3.22 6.80
C LYS A 17 4.88 -1.86 6.50
N ILE A 18 4.99 -1.00 7.53
CA ILE A 18 5.65 0.30 7.45
C ILE A 18 6.76 0.34 8.47
N THR A 19 7.99 0.52 8.00
CA THR A 19 9.20 0.50 8.80
C THR A 19 9.95 1.82 8.63
N GLU A 20 10.42 2.39 9.75
CA GLU A 20 11.19 3.64 9.81
C GLU A 20 12.68 3.34 9.90
N TYR A 21 13.48 4.08 9.12
CA TYR A 21 14.93 4.04 9.12
C TYR A 21 15.56 5.43 9.25
N GLU A 22 16.81 5.46 9.72
CA GLU A 22 17.58 6.69 9.81
C GLU A 22 18.41 6.94 8.54
N ASN A 23 18.93 5.87 7.93
CA ASN A 23 19.80 5.96 6.77
C ASN A 23 19.28 5.09 5.63
N ILE A 24 19.53 5.55 4.41
CA ILE A 24 19.03 4.89 3.20
C ILE A 24 19.68 3.50 2.97
N GLU A 25 20.93 3.34 3.39
CA GLU A 25 21.68 2.08 3.31
C GLU A 25 21.16 1.00 4.27
N ASP A 26 20.34 1.38 5.25
CA ASP A 26 19.77 0.46 6.23
C ASP A 26 18.40 -0.08 5.81
N VAL A 27 17.79 0.54 4.79
CA VAL A 27 16.47 0.15 4.26
C VAL A 27 16.49 -1.29 3.77
N GLY A 28 15.53 -2.10 4.24
CA GLY A 28 15.44 -3.54 3.99
C GLY A 28 16.15 -4.42 5.00
N ASP A 29 16.94 -3.86 5.93
CA ASP A 29 17.51 -4.59 7.05
C ASP A 29 16.70 -4.31 8.34
N GLU A 30 15.77 -5.21 8.65
CA GLU A 30 14.90 -5.06 9.83
C GLU A 30 15.65 -4.94 11.15
N SER A 31 16.88 -5.45 11.23
CA SER A 31 17.69 -5.34 12.45
C SER A 31 18.17 -3.91 12.74
N LYS A 32 18.14 -3.05 11.72
CA LYS A 32 18.53 -1.64 11.78
C LYS A 32 17.32 -0.68 11.77
N ALA A 33 16.11 -1.23 11.76
CA ALA A 33 14.90 -0.44 11.84
C ALA A 33 14.83 0.36 13.14
N CYS A 34 14.50 1.65 13.05
CA CYS A 34 14.22 2.47 14.22
C CYS A 34 12.90 2.05 14.87
N ARG A 35 11.88 1.78 14.03
CA ARG A 35 10.54 1.43 14.47
C ARG A 35 9.74 0.75 13.35
N VAL A 36 8.86 -0.18 13.72
CA VAL A 36 7.74 -0.64 12.89
C VAL A 36 6.49 0.09 13.33
N HIS A 37 5.91 0.87 12.43
CA HIS A 37 4.71 1.67 12.70
C HIS A 37 3.42 0.89 12.44
N VAL A 38 3.42 0.11 11.35
CA VAL A 38 2.27 -0.68 10.89
C VAL A 38 2.75 -2.08 10.53
N ASP A 39 1.98 -3.07 10.94
CA ASP A 39 2.11 -4.47 10.54
C ASP A 39 0.70 -5.05 10.56
N LYS A 40 0.00 -5.03 9.39
CA LYS A 40 -1.44 -5.25 9.36
C LYS A 40 -1.91 -5.92 8.07
N ARG A 41 -2.91 -6.81 8.19
CA ARG A 41 -3.66 -7.30 7.04
C ARG A 41 -4.56 -6.21 6.48
N ASN A 42 -4.82 -6.27 5.17
CA ASN A 42 -5.63 -5.29 4.48
C ASN A 42 -6.93 -5.85 3.92
N ALA A 43 -7.79 -4.92 3.48
CA ALA A 43 -8.93 -5.20 2.65
C ALA A 43 -8.57 -5.06 1.16
N VAL A 44 -9.02 -6.00 0.35
CA VAL A 44 -8.87 -6.03 -1.11
C VAL A 44 -10.20 -5.68 -1.75
N HIS A 45 -10.17 -4.85 -2.77
CA HIS A 45 -11.34 -4.55 -3.59
C HIS A 45 -11.56 -5.70 -4.59
N GLU A 46 -12.46 -6.62 -4.27
CA GLU A 46 -12.61 -7.90 -5.01
C GLU A 46 -12.92 -7.70 -6.49
N GLU A 47 -13.79 -6.76 -6.84
CA GLU A 47 -14.14 -6.46 -8.23
C GLU A 47 -12.92 -5.93 -9.00
N ASN A 48 -12.22 -4.92 -8.47
CA ASN A 48 -11.07 -4.31 -9.12
C ASN A 48 -9.89 -5.29 -9.21
N ALA A 49 -9.67 -6.12 -8.20
CA ALA A 49 -8.68 -7.18 -8.24
C ALA A 49 -9.00 -8.22 -9.33
N SER A 50 -10.28 -8.56 -9.52
CA SER A 50 -10.73 -9.43 -10.61
C SER A 50 -10.43 -8.83 -11.99
N ILE A 51 -10.70 -7.52 -12.17
CA ILE A 51 -10.39 -6.78 -13.40
C ILE A 51 -8.87 -6.78 -13.66
N LEU A 52 -8.07 -6.49 -12.62
CA LEU A 52 -6.62 -6.47 -12.70
C LEU A 52 -6.06 -7.84 -13.17
N ILE A 53 -6.49 -8.94 -12.56
CA ILE A 53 -6.08 -10.30 -12.94
C ILE A 53 -6.47 -10.60 -14.38
N ALA A 54 -7.70 -10.29 -14.79
CA ALA A 54 -8.17 -10.52 -16.15
C ALA A 54 -7.35 -9.74 -17.19
N ARG A 55 -7.04 -8.47 -16.90
CA ARG A 55 -6.17 -7.63 -17.74
C ARG A 55 -4.75 -8.19 -17.83
N ALA A 56 -4.16 -8.60 -16.70
CA ALA A 56 -2.83 -9.19 -16.65
C ALA A 56 -2.74 -10.49 -17.50
N ILE A 57 -3.71 -11.40 -17.36
CA ILE A 57 -3.77 -12.65 -18.15
C ILE A 57 -3.96 -12.36 -19.64
N ALA A 58 -4.77 -11.37 -19.98
CA ALA A 58 -5.04 -10.98 -21.36
C ALA A 58 -3.94 -10.12 -21.98
N ASN A 59 -2.87 -9.81 -21.24
CA ASN A 59 -1.79 -8.89 -21.66
C ASN A 59 -2.35 -7.55 -22.17
N ARG A 60 -3.27 -6.95 -21.38
CA ARG A 60 -3.86 -5.65 -21.65
C ARG A 60 -3.15 -4.57 -20.85
N GLU A 61 -3.15 -3.36 -21.40
CA GLU A 61 -2.68 -2.16 -20.69
C GLU A 61 -3.40 -2.03 -19.35
N ASN A 62 -2.73 -1.44 -18.36
CA ASN A 62 -3.25 -1.23 -17.00
C ASN A 62 -3.60 -2.52 -16.24
N GLY A 63 -2.96 -3.63 -16.57
CA GLY A 63 -3.08 -4.92 -15.88
C GLY A 63 -2.10 -5.10 -14.73
N SER A 64 -1.42 -4.04 -14.26
CA SER A 64 -0.48 -4.04 -13.14
C SER A 64 -0.79 -2.98 -12.10
N ILE A 65 -0.27 -3.15 -10.89
CA ILE A 65 -0.19 -2.07 -9.90
C ILE A 65 0.85 -1.07 -10.39
N PHE A 66 0.53 0.22 -10.28
CA PHE A 66 1.39 1.29 -10.75
C PHE A 66 1.82 2.24 -9.64
N THR A 67 0.88 2.60 -8.75
CA THR A 67 1.12 3.56 -7.67
C THR A 67 0.66 3.05 -6.32
N MET A 68 1.34 3.55 -5.28
CA MET A 68 0.92 3.44 -3.88
C MET A 68 0.51 4.83 -3.40
N HIS A 69 -0.76 4.97 -3.03
CA HIS A 69 -1.35 6.23 -2.57
C HIS A 69 -1.43 6.27 -1.06
N PHE A 70 -1.21 7.44 -0.49
CA PHE A 70 -1.27 7.74 0.94
C PHE A 70 -2.34 8.78 1.20
N GLY A 71 -3.08 8.65 2.29
CA GLY A 71 -4.16 9.56 2.63
C GLY A 71 -4.29 9.83 4.13
N THR A 72 -5.13 10.80 4.47
CA THR A 72 -5.38 11.30 5.84
C THR A 72 -6.83 11.15 6.29
N GLY A 73 -7.63 10.38 5.56
CA GLY A 73 -9.08 10.22 5.83
C GLY A 73 -9.44 8.90 6.52
N GLY A 74 -8.44 8.09 6.90
CA GLY A 74 -8.64 6.77 7.47
C GLY A 74 -9.02 6.77 8.95
N ALA A 75 -8.70 7.83 9.70
CA ALA A 75 -8.99 7.92 11.12
C ALA A 75 -9.48 9.30 11.55
N THR A 76 -10.36 9.33 12.55
CA THR A 76 -10.82 10.57 13.21
C THR A 76 -10.72 10.40 14.73
N VAL A 77 -10.71 11.50 15.47
CA VAL A 77 -10.71 11.48 16.94
C VAL A 77 -12.06 11.96 17.42
N ASP A 78 -12.72 11.17 18.28
CA ASP A 78 -13.98 11.56 18.91
C ASP A 78 -13.76 12.61 20.04
N PRO A 79 -14.82 13.25 20.55
CA PRO A 79 -14.70 14.23 21.64
C PRO A 79 -14.11 13.67 22.94
N LEU A 80 -14.02 12.35 23.09
CA LEU A 80 -13.45 11.67 24.26
C LEU A 80 -11.98 11.30 24.05
N GLY A 81 -11.43 11.58 22.86
CA GLY A 81 -10.05 11.27 22.51
C GLY A 81 -9.83 9.86 21.93
N ASN A 82 -10.90 9.11 21.61
CA ASN A 82 -10.77 7.79 21.01
C ASN A 82 -10.56 7.91 19.49
N ILE A 83 -9.69 7.06 18.94
CA ILE A 83 -9.49 6.96 17.49
C ILE A 83 -10.60 6.10 16.90
N LEU A 84 -11.35 6.67 15.95
CA LEU A 84 -12.37 6.00 15.16
C LEU A 84 -11.83 5.78 13.75
N PHE A 85 -11.81 4.53 13.31
CA PHE A 85 -11.34 4.17 11.97
C PHE A 85 -12.48 4.19 10.95
N ALA A 86 -12.22 4.77 9.79
CA ALA A 86 -13.11 4.64 8.64
C ALA A 86 -13.13 3.19 8.13
N THR A 87 -14.21 2.80 7.49
CA THR A 87 -14.25 1.50 6.80
C THR A 87 -13.45 1.62 5.50
N PRO A 88 -12.54 0.67 5.21
CA PRO A 88 -11.86 0.65 3.93
C PRO A 88 -12.82 0.61 2.74
N ASN A 89 -12.58 1.42 1.73
CA ASN A 89 -13.36 1.46 0.50
C ASN A 89 -12.95 0.27 -0.39
N THR A 90 -13.85 -0.69 -0.57
CA THR A 90 -13.58 -1.95 -1.29
C THR A 90 -14.66 -2.33 -2.30
N THR A 91 -15.55 -1.41 -2.64
CA THR A 91 -16.67 -1.64 -3.56
C THR A 91 -16.95 -0.44 -4.45
N GLY A 92 -17.39 -0.70 -5.69
CA GLY A 92 -17.78 0.34 -6.65
C GLY A 92 -16.62 1.23 -7.11
N ALA A 93 -16.91 2.49 -7.42
CA ALA A 93 -15.91 3.50 -7.80
C ALA A 93 -15.20 4.06 -6.54
N ALA A 94 -14.42 3.19 -5.90
CA ALA A 94 -13.74 3.50 -4.65
C ALA A 94 -12.43 4.26 -4.86
N ASP A 95 -12.12 5.15 -3.92
CA ASP A 95 -10.82 5.80 -3.76
C ASP A 95 -10.44 5.82 -2.27
N LEU A 96 -9.23 6.30 -1.92
CA LEU A 96 -8.92 6.68 -0.55
C LEU A 96 -9.90 7.74 -0.07
N ASN A 97 -10.12 7.83 1.24
CA ASN A 97 -11.03 8.85 1.78
C ASN A 97 -10.49 10.27 1.54
N THR A 98 -9.19 10.48 1.73
CA THR A 98 -8.53 11.77 1.48
C THR A 98 -7.10 11.53 0.98
N PRO A 99 -6.90 11.24 -0.33
CA PRO A 99 -5.57 11.03 -0.87
C PRO A 99 -4.76 12.33 -0.85
N VAL A 100 -3.50 12.26 -0.43
CA VAL A 100 -2.61 13.44 -0.27
C VAL A 100 -1.26 13.26 -0.93
N TYR A 101 -0.81 12.03 -1.16
CA TYR A 101 0.50 11.73 -1.72
C TYR A 101 0.48 10.39 -2.46
N PHE A 102 1.39 10.19 -3.41
CA PHE A 102 1.59 8.87 -4.02
C PHE A 102 3.06 8.66 -4.43
N GLU A 103 3.45 7.39 -4.48
CA GLU A 103 4.69 6.89 -5.03
C GLU A 103 4.42 6.00 -6.24
N VAL A 104 5.22 6.15 -7.29
CA VAL A 104 5.23 5.19 -8.40
C VAL A 104 6.02 3.96 -7.96
N VAL A 105 5.39 2.78 -7.99
CA VAL A 105 6.01 1.52 -7.52
C VAL A 105 6.38 0.57 -8.64
N ASP A 106 5.95 0.85 -9.87
CA ASP A 106 6.29 0.08 -11.07
C ASP A 106 7.45 0.73 -11.87
N ASP A 107 8.33 1.46 -11.22
CA ASP A 107 9.52 2.03 -11.85
C ASP A 107 10.74 1.11 -11.76
N ASN A 108 10.66 0.05 -10.93
CA ASN A 108 11.70 -0.95 -10.72
C ASN A 108 13.08 -0.34 -10.45
N GLN A 109 13.13 0.73 -9.67
CA GLN A 109 14.39 1.35 -9.28
C GLN A 109 15.32 0.35 -8.59
N ALA A 110 16.60 0.56 -8.74
CA ALA A 110 17.60 -0.38 -8.24
C ALA A 110 17.57 -0.49 -6.71
N ALA A 111 17.46 -1.74 -6.21
CA ALA A 111 17.62 -2.04 -4.80
C ALA A 111 19.00 -1.55 -4.26
N PRO A 112 19.15 -1.29 -2.92
CA PRO A 112 18.22 -1.68 -1.86
C PRO A 112 17.11 -0.68 -1.59
N ALA A 113 17.23 0.57 -2.01
CA ALA A 113 16.40 1.67 -1.55
C ALA A 113 15.45 2.24 -2.63
N GLY A 114 15.12 1.45 -3.65
CA GLY A 114 14.22 1.88 -4.72
C GLY A 114 12.80 1.35 -4.59
N ASN A 115 11.86 2.06 -5.24
CA ASN A 115 10.51 1.58 -5.45
C ASN A 115 10.55 0.40 -6.44
N GLN A 116 9.90 -0.70 -6.12
CA GLN A 116 9.94 -1.90 -6.97
C GLN A 116 8.81 -2.87 -6.71
N MET A 117 8.53 -3.72 -7.70
CA MET A 117 7.68 -4.90 -7.55
C MET A 117 8.45 -6.18 -7.82
N ALA A 118 8.17 -7.22 -7.03
CA ALA A 118 8.75 -8.54 -7.21
C ALA A 118 7.71 -9.63 -7.05
N VAL A 119 7.76 -10.64 -7.92
CA VAL A 119 6.94 -11.85 -7.77
C VAL A 119 7.78 -12.93 -7.09
N ARG A 120 7.27 -13.48 -6.00
CA ARG A 120 7.89 -14.57 -5.26
C ARG A 120 6.98 -15.80 -5.29
N HIS A 121 7.49 -16.91 -5.79
CA HIS A 121 6.83 -18.20 -5.78
C HIS A 121 7.73 -19.26 -5.17
N ILE A 122 7.18 -20.09 -4.29
CA ILE A 122 7.87 -21.24 -3.72
C ILE A 122 7.30 -22.51 -4.38
N ASN A 123 8.15 -23.25 -5.08
CA ASN A 123 7.75 -24.48 -5.76
C ASN A 123 7.04 -25.45 -4.80
N GLY A 124 5.93 -26.03 -5.25
CA GLY A 124 5.10 -26.93 -4.45
C GLY A 124 4.07 -26.25 -3.55
N THR A 125 3.97 -24.92 -3.58
CA THR A 125 2.92 -24.17 -2.88
C THR A 125 1.79 -23.76 -3.83
N LEU A 126 0.59 -23.53 -3.27
CA LEU A 126 -0.60 -23.09 -4.00
C LEU A 126 -0.79 -21.57 -3.94
N PHE A 127 0.27 -20.82 -3.67
CA PHE A 127 0.24 -19.36 -3.61
C PHE A 127 1.49 -18.75 -4.24
N SER A 128 1.33 -17.50 -4.65
CA SER A 128 2.43 -16.62 -5.07
C SER A 128 2.23 -15.28 -4.40
N ASP A 129 3.33 -14.64 -4.01
CA ASP A 129 3.34 -13.32 -3.42
C ASP A 129 3.81 -12.29 -4.46
N VAL A 130 3.11 -11.17 -4.56
CA VAL A 130 3.58 -9.95 -5.20
C VAL A 130 3.99 -9.01 -4.09
N GLU A 131 5.28 -8.75 -3.97
CA GLU A 131 5.85 -7.79 -3.03
C GLU A 131 6.02 -6.46 -3.73
N ILE A 132 5.38 -5.42 -3.19
CA ILE A 132 5.40 -4.06 -3.70
C ILE A 132 6.06 -3.21 -2.64
N ARG A 133 7.14 -2.53 -3.02
CA ARG A 133 7.92 -1.68 -2.13
C ARG A 133 7.82 -0.23 -2.59
N ALA A 134 7.57 0.67 -1.64
CA ALA A 134 7.76 2.10 -1.79
C ALA A 134 8.68 2.61 -0.68
N VAL A 135 9.55 3.56 -1.02
CA VAL A 135 10.44 4.24 -0.08
C VAL A 135 10.12 5.72 -0.11
N ILE A 136 9.73 6.29 1.02
CA ILE A 136 9.58 7.73 1.20
C ILE A 136 10.86 8.24 1.86
N ASP A 137 11.73 8.88 1.07
CA ASP A 137 13.07 9.31 1.50
C ASP A 137 13.03 10.53 2.42
N LYS A 138 14.19 10.99 2.88
CA LYS A 138 14.34 12.23 3.64
C LYS A 138 13.82 13.41 2.81
N ASN A 139 13.14 14.33 3.49
CA ASN A 139 12.48 15.50 2.88
C ASN A 139 11.33 15.19 1.91
N GLU A 140 10.88 13.95 1.82
CA GLU A 140 9.65 13.58 1.13
C GLU A 140 8.49 13.44 2.13
N PRO A 141 7.26 13.66 1.64
CA PRO A 141 6.83 14.03 0.29
C PRO A 141 7.18 15.48 -0.05
N PHE A 142 7.55 15.74 -1.31
CA PHE A 142 7.89 17.07 -1.78
C PHE A 142 7.01 17.47 -2.97
N GLY A 143 6.48 18.71 -2.92
CA GLY A 143 5.71 19.27 -4.04
C GLY A 143 4.32 18.68 -4.27
N GLN A 144 3.81 17.87 -3.35
CA GLN A 144 2.44 17.33 -3.34
C GLN A 144 1.65 17.93 -2.17
N ALA A 145 0.31 17.75 -2.17
CA ALA A 145 -0.59 18.33 -1.19
C ALA A 145 -0.45 17.79 0.25
N ALA A 146 0.47 16.86 0.47
CA ALA A 146 0.69 16.20 1.75
C ALA A 146 0.95 17.14 2.92
N PHE A 147 1.60 18.28 2.66
CA PHE A 147 1.87 19.31 3.68
C PHE A 147 0.80 20.41 3.76
N ASP A 148 -0.06 20.54 2.76
CA ASP A 148 -1.07 21.60 2.70
C ASP A 148 -2.28 21.32 3.61
N ASN A 149 -2.48 20.07 4.03
CA ASN A 149 -3.61 19.66 4.85
C ASN A 149 -3.42 19.89 6.36
N VAL A 150 -2.25 20.32 6.78
CA VAL A 150 -2.02 20.69 8.19
C VAL A 150 -2.48 22.14 8.38
N GLY A 151 -3.78 22.36 8.47
CA GLY A 151 -4.47 23.63 8.51
C GLY A 151 -3.71 24.78 9.17
N GLY A 152 -3.09 25.64 8.37
CA GLY A 152 -2.55 26.91 8.80
C GLY A 152 -1.31 26.87 9.68
N VAL A 153 -0.68 25.72 9.90
CA VAL A 153 0.51 25.59 10.72
C VAL A 153 1.75 25.77 9.83
N ASN A 154 2.59 26.71 10.23
CA ASN A 154 3.86 27.04 9.61
C ASN A 154 4.55 25.83 8.96
N LEU A 155 4.94 25.99 7.69
CA LEU A 155 5.77 25.11 6.86
C LEU A 155 7.11 24.66 7.52
N ASN A 156 7.35 24.98 8.76
CA ASN A 156 8.52 24.61 9.56
C ASN A 156 8.33 23.30 10.37
N THR A 157 7.15 22.70 10.37
CA THR A 157 6.97 21.34 10.90
C THR A 157 7.02 20.39 9.72
N SER A 158 8.19 19.94 9.37
CA SER A 158 8.50 18.95 8.33
C SER A 158 7.92 17.56 8.66
N LEU A 159 6.61 17.49 8.87
CA LEU A 159 5.88 16.30 9.27
C LEU A 159 4.85 15.94 8.21
N PHE A 160 4.89 14.69 7.78
CA PHE A 160 3.88 14.09 6.94
C PHE A 160 3.07 13.10 7.79
N VAL A 161 1.77 13.30 7.90
CA VAL A 161 0.87 12.41 8.64
C VAL A 161 -0.04 11.71 7.65
N PHE A 162 -0.17 10.40 7.79
CA PHE A 162 -1.10 9.59 6.99
C PHE A 162 -1.64 8.42 7.83
N ASP A 163 -2.84 7.99 7.51
CA ASP A 163 -3.58 6.94 8.24
C ASP A 163 -4.31 5.96 7.31
N GLU A 164 -4.10 6.13 6.00
CA GLU A 164 -4.61 5.21 4.98
C GLU A 164 -3.63 5.05 3.83
N ILE A 165 -3.59 3.84 3.24
CA ILE A 165 -2.80 3.51 2.05
C ILE A 165 -3.66 2.67 1.11
N GLY A 166 -3.51 2.91 -0.20
CA GLY A 166 -4.11 2.11 -1.27
C GLY A 166 -3.17 1.86 -2.42
N LEU A 167 -3.31 0.71 -3.07
CA LEU A 167 -2.61 0.39 -4.31
C LEU A 167 -3.56 0.67 -5.48
N LYS A 168 -3.06 1.33 -6.51
CA LYS A 168 -3.82 1.65 -7.72
C LYS A 168 -3.10 1.22 -8.99
N THR A 169 -3.89 1.00 -10.03
CA THR A 169 -3.40 0.81 -11.39
C THR A 169 -3.08 2.16 -12.05
N GLU A 170 -2.47 2.16 -13.24
CA GLU A 170 -2.17 3.37 -14.00
C GLU A 170 -3.44 4.17 -14.37
N ASP A 171 -4.56 3.50 -14.60
CA ASP A 171 -5.87 4.13 -14.84
C ASP A 171 -6.66 4.42 -13.57
N ASP A 172 -5.97 4.55 -12.43
CA ASP A 172 -6.48 4.99 -11.14
C ASP A 172 -7.50 4.04 -10.48
N LEU A 173 -7.51 2.76 -10.88
CA LEU A 173 -8.38 1.75 -10.29
C LEU A 173 -7.84 1.31 -8.92
N LEU A 174 -8.56 1.56 -7.84
CA LEU A 174 -8.17 1.17 -6.48
C LEU A 174 -8.28 -0.35 -6.30
N VAL A 175 -7.17 -1.02 -6.03
CA VAL A 175 -7.10 -2.48 -5.84
C VAL A 175 -7.15 -2.87 -4.37
N THR A 176 -6.56 -2.04 -3.51
CA THR A 176 -6.52 -2.30 -2.06
C THR A 176 -6.71 -1.01 -1.28
N HIS A 177 -7.27 -1.12 -0.06
CA HIS A 177 -7.37 -0.01 0.87
C HIS A 177 -7.13 -0.48 2.30
N VAL A 178 -6.17 0.14 2.98
CA VAL A 178 -5.85 -0.12 4.40
C VAL A 178 -6.00 1.17 5.18
N VAL A 179 -6.67 1.07 6.31
CA VAL A 179 -6.80 2.15 7.30
C VAL A 179 -6.08 1.72 8.58
N PHE A 180 -5.30 2.62 9.19
CA PHE A 180 -4.52 2.34 10.39
C PHE A 180 -4.41 3.57 11.29
N THR A 181 -3.80 3.40 12.46
CA THR A 181 -3.51 4.52 13.37
C THR A 181 -2.61 5.53 12.68
N PRO A 182 -2.91 6.85 12.76
CA PRO A 182 -2.10 7.87 12.12
C PRO A 182 -0.60 7.70 12.38
N VAL A 183 0.17 7.71 11.32
CA VAL A 183 1.63 7.60 11.34
C VAL A 183 2.21 8.93 10.90
N GLU A 184 3.18 9.41 11.66
CA GLU A 184 3.86 10.67 11.44
C GLU A 184 5.27 10.43 10.93
N LYS A 185 5.58 10.93 9.74
CA LYS A 185 6.91 10.89 9.14
C LYS A 185 7.55 12.27 9.23
N SER A 186 8.68 12.35 9.89
CA SER A 186 9.51 13.55 9.91
C SER A 186 10.45 13.61 8.70
N ALA A 187 10.84 14.83 8.30
CA ALA A 187 11.68 15.05 7.12
C ALA A 187 13.07 14.40 7.19
N ASN A 188 13.59 14.09 8.38
CA ASN A 188 14.89 13.47 8.58
C ASN A 188 14.83 11.94 8.71
N ARG A 189 13.68 11.33 8.48
CA ARG A 189 13.44 9.88 8.54
C ARG A 189 13.08 9.34 7.17
N ILE A 190 13.32 8.05 7.00
CA ILE A 190 13.01 7.29 5.79
C ILE A 190 11.98 6.26 6.17
N PHE A 191 10.91 6.13 5.36
CA PHE A 191 9.94 5.08 5.52
C PHE A 191 10.05 4.09 4.38
N GLU A 192 10.20 2.81 4.73
CA GLU A 192 9.99 1.70 3.82
C GLU A 192 8.58 1.17 4.02
N ILE A 193 7.82 1.12 2.95
CA ILE A 193 6.49 0.54 2.92
C ILE A 193 6.55 -0.73 2.07
N VAL A 194 6.32 -1.87 2.69
CA VAL A 194 6.25 -3.17 2.01
C VAL A 194 4.82 -3.65 2.03
N TYR A 195 4.28 -3.84 0.84
CA TYR A 195 2.93 -4.34 0.63
C TYR A 195 2.98 -5.70 -0.06
N VAL A 196 2.51 -6.74 0.59
CA VAL A 196 2.49 -8.09 0.04
C VAL A 196 1.07 -8.47 -0.35
N LEU A 197 0.86 -8.76 -1.63
CA LEU A 197 -0.37 -9.37 -2.13
C LEU A 197 -0.15 -10.86 -2.34
N ARG A 198 -0.76 -11.69 -1.51
CA ARG A 198 -0.72 -13.14 -1.66
C ARG A 198 -1.90 -13.63 -2.49
N ILE A 199 -1.60 -14.19 -3.64
CA ILE A 199 -2.58 -14.81 -4.54
C ILE A 199 -2.55 -16.31 -4.27
N ARG A 200 -3.66 -16.86 -3.78
CA ARG A 200 -3.79 -18.26 -3.42
C ARG A 200 -4.88 -18.93 -4.25
N ILE A 201 -4.59 -20.14 -4.73
CA ILE A 201 -5.59 -21.03 -5.31
C ILE A 201 -6.10 -21.97 -4.21
N ALA A 202 -7.40 -21.94 -3.96
CA ALA A 202 -8.08 -22.87 -3.04
C ALA A 202 -8.89 -23.89 -3.86
N THR A 203 -8.78 -25.13 -3.49
CA THR A 203 -9.53 -26.27 -4.07
C THR A 203 -10.71 -26.63 -3.18
#